data_be05737dc85b9fc617c878a8e4c78bde
#
_entry.id   be05737dc85b9fc617c878a8e4c78bde
#
_cell.length_a   1.000
_cell.length_b   1.000
_cell.length_c   1.000
_cell.angle_alpha   90.00
_cell.angle_beta   90.00
_cell.angle_gamma   90.00
#
_symmetry.space_group_name_H-M   'P 1'
#
loop_
_entity.id
_entity.type
_entity.pdbx_description
1 polymer ?
#
loop_
_entity_poly.entity_id
_entity_poly.type
_entity_poly.pdbx_seq_one_letter_code
_entity_poly.pdbx_strand_id
1 'polypeptide(L)'
;MTVNQLVNYLDREEIAAARERRMRRRLRKLPPKLRKFCLVLKRVMVDEKGAEIYIRKKVCSALKIGHTAYYEQLRKAEKLLP
;
A
#
# COMPACT_ATOMS: atom_id res chain seq x y z
N MET A 1 25.23 -8.75 18.04
CA MET A 1 24.92 -7.63 17.13
C MET A 1 25.98 -6.57 17.28
N THR A 2 26.59 -6.15 16.18
CA THR A 2 27.57 -5.06 16.18
C THR A 2 26.87 -3.69 16.27
N VAL A 3 27.59 -2.64 16.67
CA VAL A 3 27.06 -1.28 16.73
C VAL A 3 26.54 -0.83 15.36
N ASN A 4 27.27 -1.14 14.28
CA ASN A 4 26.85 -0.79 12.93
C ASN A 4 25.54 -1.48 12.51
N GLN A 5 25.33 -2.72 12.89
CA GLN A 5 24.09 -3.44 12.62
C GLN A 5 22.91 -2.82 13.39
N LEU A 6 23.13 -2.42 14.64
CA LEU A 6 22.10 -1.75 15.44
C LEU A 6 21.73 -0.39 14.85
N VAL A 7 22.69 0.42 14.46
CA VAL A 7 22.46 1.71 13.81
C VAL A 7 21.67 1.54 12.51
N ASN A 8 22.04 0.58 11.67
CA ASN A 8 21.34 0.28 10.43
C ASN A 8 19.89 -0.17 10.69
N TYR A 9 19.68 -0.95 11.73
CA TYR A 9 18.33 -1.40 12.12
C TYR A 9 17.44 -0.22 12.56
N LEU A 10 17.97 0.67 13.40
CA LEU A 10 17.26 1.88 13.85
C LEU A 10 16.96 2.82 12.69
N ASP A 11 17.91 3.04 11.79
CA ASP A 11 17.72 3.86 10.60
C ASP A 11 16.60 3.29 9.70
N ARG A 12 16.53 1.97 9.54
CA ARG A 12 15.46 1.32 8.78
C ARG A 12 14.08 1.54 9.41
N GLU A 13 13.97 1.48 10.73
CA GLU A 13 12.70 1.75 11.42
C GLU A 13 12.28 3.20 11.26
N GLU A 14 13.19 4.15 11.39
CA GLU A 14 12.91 5.56 11.18
C GLU A 14 12.48 5.87 9.75
N ILE A 15 13.16 5.28 8.76
CA ILE A 15 12.81 5.43 7.35
C ILE A 15 11.43 4.83 7.08
N ALA A 16 11.13 3.66 7.62
CA ALA A 16 9.82 3.02 7.47
C ALA A 16 8.71 3.86 8.09
N ALA A 17 8.92 4.40 9.30
CA ALA A 17 7.95 5.28 9.97
C ALA A 17 7.74 6.59 9.19
N ALA A 18 8.80 7.20 8.67
CA ALA A 18 8.72 8.40 7.86
C ALA A 18 7.96 8.15 6.55
N ARG A 19 8.22 7.02 5.86
CA ARG A 19 7.50 6.59 4.66
C ARG A 19 6.02 6.39 4.92
N GLU A 20 5.67 5.77 6.04
CA GLU A 20 4.29 5.53 6.43
C GLU A 20 3.54 6.83 6.69
N ARG A 21 4.14 7.78 7.39
CA ARG A 21 3.56 9.11 7.62
C ARG A 21 3.33 9.86 6.31
N ARG A 22 4.29 9.84 5.39
CA ARG A 22 4.17 10.45 4.06
C ARG A 22 3.04 9.80 3.26
N MET A 23 2.95 8.48 3.29
CA MET A 23 1.90 7.74 2.60
C MET A 23 0.52 8.10 3.15
N ARG A 24 0.36 8.19 4.47
CA ARG A 24 -0.89 8.62 5.10
C ARG A 24 -1.30 10.02 4.67
N ARG A 25 -0.36 10.98 4.60
CA ARG A 25 -0.63 12.34 4.11
C ARG A 25 -1.09 12.34 2.66
N ARG A 26 -0.45 11.55 1.80
CA ARG A 26 -0.83 11.41 0.40
C ARG A 26 -2.19 10.76 0.23
N LEU A 27 -2.47 9.72 1.01
CA LEU A 27 -3.77 9.05 0.99
C LEU A 27 -4.92 9.98 1.38
N ARG A 28 -4.69 10.92 2.30
CA ARG A 28 -5.70 11.92 2.68
C ARG A 28 -6.10 12.85 1.54
N LYS A 29 -5.21 13.09 0.58
CA LYS A 29 -5.47 13.94 -0.60
C LYS A 29 -6.21 13.21 -1.72
N LEU A 30 -6.33 11.90 -1.64
CA LEU A 30 -7.00 11.10 -2.65
C LEU A 30 -8.52 11.17 -2.50
N PRO A 31 -9.28 11.01 -3.62
CA PRO A 31 -10.73 10.82 -3.55
C PRO A 31 -11.10 9.66 -2.62
N PRO A 32 -12.26 9.69 -1.95
CA PRO A 32 -12.62 8.66 -0.97
C PRO A 32 -12.60 7.23 -1.51
N LYS A 33 -13.08 7.01 -2.73
CA LYS A 33 -13.05 5.69 -3.36
C LYS A 33 -11.64 5.18 -3.59
N LEU A 34 -10.76 6.04 -4.09
CA LEU A 34 -9.37 5.69 -4.36
C LEU A 34 -8.58 5.48 -3.06
N ARG A 35 -8.87 6.29 -2.04
CA ARG A 35 -8.29 6.12 -0.71
C ARG A 35 -8.65 4.76 -0.13
N LYS A 36 -9.92 4.38 -0.19
CA LYS A 36 -10.39 3.07 0.29
C LYS A 36 -9.71 1.92 -0.46
N PHE A 37 -9.60 2.04 -1.78
CA PHE A 37 -8.89 1.07 -2.61
C PHE A 37 -7.42 0.91 -2.17
N CYS A 38 -6.70 2.00 -2.00
CA CYS A 38 -5.29 1.97 -1.59
C CYS A 38 -5.09 1.37 -0.19
N LEU A 39 -5.99 1.68 0.75
CA LEU A 39 -5.94 1.12 2.10
C LEU A 39 -6.18 -0.39 2.10
N VAL A 40 -7.17 -0.85 1.36
CA VAL A 40 -7.46 -2.29 1.22
C VAL A 40 -6.31 -3.01 0.52
N LEU A 41 -5.78 -2.44 -0.56
CA LEU A 41 -4.64 -2.99 -1.28
C LEU A 41 -3.42 -3.14 -0.37
N LYS A 42 -3.09 -2.11 0.38
CA LYS A 42 -1.97 -2.14 1.35
C LYS A 42 -2.15 -3.24 2.39
N ARG A 43 -3.35 -3.36 2.95
CA ARG A 43 -3.68 -4.38 3.95
C ARG A 43 -3.52 -5.80 3.40
N VAL A 44 -4.05 -6.03 2.21
CA VAL A 44 -3.94 -7.34 1.54
C VAL A 44 -2.49 -7.67 1.21
N MET A 45 -1.71 -6.71 0.74
CA MET A 45 -0.29 -6.90 0.44
C MET A 45 0.54 -7.25 1.69
N VAL A 46 0.20 -6.70 2.83
CA VAL A 46 0.87 -7.02 4.11
C VAL A 46 0.51 -8.42 4.58
N ASP A 47 -0.77 -8.77 4.52
CA ASP A 47 -1.27 -10.06 5.01
C ASP A 47 -0.91 -11.22 4.07
N GLU A 48 -0.92 -10.96 2.77
CA GLU A 48 -0.68 -11.97 1.73
C GLU A 48 0.64 -11.67 0.99
N LYS A 49 1.71 -12.26 1.44
CA LYS A 49 3.00 -12.26 0.72
C LYS A 49 2.94 -13.24 -0.44
N GLY A 50 1.96 -13.08 -1.32
CA GLY A 50 1.70 -14.04 -2.37
C GLY A 50 1.73 -13.45 -3.77
N ALA A 51 1.36 -14.27 -4.75
CA ALA A 51 1.27 -13.87 -6.13
C ALA A 51 0.25 -12.74 -6.32
N GLU A 52 0.55 -11.85 -7.26
CA GLU A 52 -0.30 -10.70 -7.64
C GLU A 52 -1.75 -11.10 -7.90
N ILE A 53 -1.98 -12.30 -8.44
CA ILE A 53 -3.31 -12.83 -8.70
C ILE A 53 -4.15 -12.96 -7.42
N TYR A 54 -3.56 -13.45 -6.32
CA TYR A 54 -4.24 -13.56 -5.03
C TYR A 54 -4.57 -12.22 -4.43
N ILE A 55 -3.65 -11.27 -4.51
CA ILE A 55 -3.84 -9.89 -4.04
C ILE A 55 -5.01 -9.28 -4.78
N ARG A 56 -5.04 -9.36 -6.11
CA ARG A 56 -6.14 -8.87 -6.94
C ARG A 56 -7.48 -9.48 -6.56
N LYS A 57 -7.55 -10.80 -6.44
CA LYS A 57 -8.79 -11.50 -6.06
C LYS A 57 -9.32 -11.05 -4.71
N LYS A 58 -8.44 -10.91 -3.72
CA LYS A 58 -8.84 -10.48 -2.37
C LYS A 58 -9.30 -9.04 -2.34
N VAL A 59 -8.61 -8.13 -3.03
CA VAL A 59 -9.01 -6.73 -3.11
C VAL A 59 -10.36 -6.60 -3.83
N CYS A 60 -10.53 -7.28 -4.95
CA CYS A 60 -11.80 -7.28 -5.68
C CYS A 60 -12.95 -7.82 -4.84
N SER A 61 -12.73 -8.89 -4.10
CA SER A 61 -13.72 -9.47 -3.20
C SER A 61 -14.07 -8.53 -2.04
N ALA A 62 -13.06 -7.91 -1.41
CA ALA A 62 -13.26 -6.99 -0.29
C ALA A 62 -14.03 -5.73 -0.69
N LEU A 63 -13.79 -5.20 -1.89
CA LEU A 63 -14.41 -4.00 -2.40
C LEU A 63 -15.64 -4.27 -3.28
N LYS A 64 -15.90 -5.53 -3.59
CA LYS A 64 -16.99 -5.96 -4.50
C LYS A 64 -16.89 -5.29 -5.88
N ILE A 65 -15.68 -5.26 -6.45
CA ILE A 65 -15.39 -4.68 -7.76
C ILE A 65 -14.88 -5.75 -8.73
N GLY A 66 -15.05 -5.48 -10.03
CA GLY A 66 -14.50 -6.35 -11.07
C GLY A 66 -13.02 -6.06 -11.38
N HIS A 67 -12.42 -6.90 -12.22
CA HIS A 67 -11.02 -6.75 -12.63
C HIS A 67 -10.75 -5.43 -13.34
N THR A 68 -11.65 -4.99 -14.20
CA THR A 68 -11.53 -3.72 -14.93
C THR A 68 -11.46 -2.55 -13.97
N ALA A 69 -12.38 -2.49 -13.00
CA ALA A 69 -12.39 -1.45 -11.98
C ALA A 69 -11.12 -1.50 -11.12
N TYR A 70 -10.62 -2.68 -10.79
CA TYR A 70 -9.37 -2.85 -10.06
C TYR A 70 -8.19 -2.19 -10.80
N TYR A 71 -8.02 -2.49 -12.08
CA TYR A 71 -6.94 -1.91 -12.88
C TYR A 71 -7.08 -0.41 -13.11
N GLU A 72 -8.29 0.09 -13.27
CA GLU A 72 -8.56 1.52 -13.37
C GLU A 72 -8.15 2.25 -12.10
N GLN A 73 -8.52 1.74 -10.93
CA GLN A 73 -8.14 2.33 -9.65
C GLN A 73 -6.62 2.25 -9.43
N LEU A 74 -6.00 1.14 -9.79
CA LEU A 74 -4.56 0.98 -9.70
C LEU A 74 -3.81 2.01 -10.54
N ARG A 75 -4.24 2.24 -11.78
CA ARG A 75 -3.65 3.26 -12.65
C ARG A 75 -3.81 4.67 -12.09
N LYS A 76 -5.00 5.01 -11.57
CA LYS A 76 -5.24 6.30 -10.94
C LYS A 76 -4.36 6.49 -9.71
N ALA A 77 -4.19 5.46 -8.89
CA ALA A 77 -3.32 5.50 -7.73
C ALA A 77 -1.85 5.72 -8.13
N GLU A 78 -1.37 5.02 -9.15
CA GLU A 78 0.00 5.18 -9.67
C GLU A 78 0.27 6.59 -10.19
N LYS A 79 -0.73 7.24 -10.79
CA LYS A 79 -0.60 8.63 -11.28
C LYS A 79 -0.57 9.65 -10.15
N LEU A 80 -1.32 9.42 -9.09
CA LEU A 80 -1.48 10.37 -7.98
C LEU A 80 -0.48 10.16 -6.85
N LEU A 81 0.06 8.94 -6.72
CA LEU A 81 1.10 8.60 -5.76
C LEU A 81 2.43 8.55 -6.51
N PRO A 82 3.36 9.44 -6.22
CA PRO A 82 4.69 9.41 -6.82
C PRO A 82 5.49 8.20 -6.37
#